data_97ae5d303fa511c0604b17a9d6d67199
#
_entry.id   97ae5d303fa511c0604b17a9d6d67199
#
_cell.length_a   1.000
_cell.length_b   1.000
_cell.length_c   1.000
_cell.angle_alpha   90.00
_cell.angle_beta   90.00
_cell.angle_gamma   90.00
#
_symmetry.space_group_name_H-M   'P 1'
#
loop_
_entity.id
_entity.type
_entity.pdbx_description
1 polymer ?
#
loop_
_entity_poly.entity_id
_entity_poly.type
_entity_poly.pdbx_seq_one_letter_code
_entity_poly.pdbx_strand_id
1 'polypeptide(L)'
;MLVKLCGVDDAVDMRILVLGDIHSNWQALSAIREDFDACLVTGDVVDYGTDPRPCLDWVRKHATVIVRGNHDHAVAQRVAGRTGGGLRRLAAIVRSYHWEILDPQHLKYLGRLPTVEHIQLGGLRFCLVHATPRDAMDEYLGPDEGAWQQRLEGIDADIVCVGHSHVPFHLQLSGKEVLNPGSVGQPRDGDPRAAYAIIENGTVELKRVEYDIDAAVAQARDVPLAPWVAALNEAIWRSGGALTKAEMDAFV
;
A
#
# COMPACT_ATOMS: atom_id res chain seq x y z
N MET A 1 18.59 6.32 22.02
CA MET A 1 19.89 7.03 21.80
C MET A 1 19.72 7.79 20.51
N LEU A 2 19.34 9.07 20.62
CA LEU A 2 19.10 9.97 19.49
C LEU A 2 20.45 10.28 18.82
N VAL A 3 20.61 9.81 17.58
CA VAL A 3 21.71 10.30 16.74
C VAL A 3 21.29 11.66 16.21
N LYS A 4 21.85 12.73 16.78
CA LYS A 4 21.82 14.07 16.22
C LYS A 4 22.64 14.03 14.92
N LEU A 5 21.98 14.03 13.77
CA LEU A 5 22.61 14.45 12.53
C LEU A 5 22.67 15.99 12.54
N CYS A 6 23.87 16.48 12.41
CA CYS A 6 24.25 17.90 12.42
C CYS A 6 23.61 18.65 11.25
N GLY A 7 23.16 19.85 11.54
CA GLY A 7 22.51 20.86 10.72
C GLY A 7 22.85 20.90 9.23
N VAL A 8 21.79 20.94 8.46
CA VAL A 8 21.74 21.65 7.17
C VAL A 8 20.35 22.26 7.06
N ASP A 9 20.29 23.58 7.16
CA ASP A 9 19.16 24.43 6.76
C ASP A 9 19.21 24.63 5.22
N ASP A 10 19.25 23.54 4.46
CA ASP A 10 19.06 23.58 3.02
C ASP A 10 17.98 22.54 2.70
N ALA A 11 16.86 22.99 2.14
CA ALA A 11 15.88 22.11 1.52
C ALA A 11 16.62 21.33 0.43
N VAL A 12 17.02 20.11 0.75
CA VAL A 12 17.71 19.22 -0.19
C VAL A 12 16.69 18.87 -1.24
N ASP A 13 17.04 19.13 -2.49
CA ASP A 13 16.31 18.66 -3.66
C ASP A 13 16.23 17.13 -3.57
N MET A 14 15.11 16.63 -3.06
CA MET A 14 14.91 15.21 -2.75
C MET A 14 13.68 14.70 -3.50
N ARG A 15 13.88 13.58 -4.20
CA ARG A 15 12.84 12.87 -4.91
C ARG A 15 12.35 11.69 -4.07
N ILE A 16 11.13 11.76 -3.58
CA ILE A 16 10.54 10.78 -2.67
C ILE A 16 9.48 9.98 -3.41
N LEU A 17 9.66 8.65 -3.48
CA LEU A 17 8.66 7.72 -3.98
C LEU A 17 7.70 7.34 -2.84
N VAL A 18 6.39 7.40 -3.08
CA VAL A 18 5.35 6.98 -2.12
C VAL A 18 4.53 5.86 -2.72
N LEU A 19 4.51 4.71 -2.04
CA LEU A 19 3.81 3.49 -2.44
C LEU A 19 2.80 3.07 -1.36
N GLY A 20 1.72 2.42 -1.77
CA GLY A 20 0.76 1.78 -0.87
C GLY A 20 0.08 0.58 -1.52
N ASP A 21 -0.49 -0.31 -0.68
CA ASP A 21 -1.40 -1.36 -1.12
C ASP A 21 -0.83 -2.20 -2.29
N ILE A 22 0.39 -2.75 -2.07
CA ILE A 22 1.15 -3.52 -3.07
C ILE A 22 0.49 -4.88 -3.32
N HIS A 23 -0.06 -5.46 -2.26
CA HIS A 23 -0.85 -6.68 -2.32
C HIS A 23 -0.24 -7.80 -3.16
N SER A 24 1.03 -8.11 -2.90
CA SER A 24 1.71 -9.26 -3.52
C SER A 24 1.66 -9.30 -5.05
N ASN A 25 1.49 -8.14 -5.70
CA ASN A 25 1.51 -8.00 -7.15
C ASN A 25 2.90 -7.55 -7.60
N TRP A 26 3.79 -8.52 -7.77
CA TRP A 26 5.17 -8.24 -8.19
C TRP A 26 5.25 -7.59 -9.56
N GLN A 27 4.40 -7.99 -10.50
CA GLN A 27 4.41 -7.42 -11.85
C GLN A 27 4.10 -5.92 -11.83
N ALA A 28 3.15 -5.50 -10.99
CA ALA A 28 2.82 -4.09 -10.81
C ALA A 28 3.96 -3.33 -10.11
N LEU A 29 4.49 -3.85 -9.00
CA LEU A 29 5.58 -3.20 -8.27
C LEU A 29 6.85 -3.08 -9.12
N SER A 30 7.23 -4.12 -9.84
CA SER A 30 8.43 -4.14 -10.67
C SER A 30 8.35 -3.24 -11.92
N ALA A 31 7.14 -2.83 -12.31
CA ALA A 31 6.94 -1.89 -13.41
C ALA A 31 7.26 -0.44 -13.02
N ILE A 32 7.28 -0.11 -11.73
CA ILE A 32 7.67 1.22 -11.24
C ILE A 32 9.19 1.34 -11.31
N ARG A 33 9.67 2.16 -12.25
CA ARG A 33 11.10 2.35 -12.53
C ARG A 33 11.47 3.82 -12.38
N GLU A 34 11.18 4.36 -11.20
CA GLU A 34 11.55 5.72 -10.85
C GLU A 34 12.91 5.72 -10.14
N ASP A 35 13.71 6.74 -10.41
CA ASP A 35 14.82 7.09 -9.53
C ASP A 35 14.27 7.83 -8.31
N PHE A 36 14.79 7.54 -7.13
CA PHE A 36 14.37 8.18 -5.89
C PHE A 36 15.48 8.18 -4.85
N ASP A 37 15.47 9.19 -3.99
CA ASP A 37 16.38 9.31 -2.84
C ASP A 37 15.81 8.64 -1.59
N ALA A 38 14.47 8.62 -1.45
CA ALA A 38 13.75 7.98 -0.37
C ALA A 38 12.47 7.30 -0.87
N CYS A 39 12.07 6.22 -0.20
CA CYS A 39 10.84 5.51 -0.49
C CYS A 39 10.00 5.35 0.79
N LEU A 40 8.77 5.86 0.74
CA LEU A 40 7.77 5.76 1.80
C LEU A 40 6.72 4.72 1.40
N VAL A 41 6.40 3.78 2.30
CA VAL A 41 5.42 2.73 2.03
C VAL A 41 4.32 2.77 3.08
N THR A 42 3.09 2.98 2.65
CA THR A 42 1.92 3.14 3.54
C THR A 42 1.29 1.82 3.97
N GLY A 43 1.96 0.68 3.75
CA GLY A 43 1.51 -0.64 4.21
C GLY A 43 0.81 -1.47 3.15
N ASP A 44 0.27 -2.60 3.59
CA ASP A 44 -0.39 -3.63 2.78
C ASP A 44 0.49 -4.14 1.63
N VAL A 45 1.67 -4.65 2.00
CA VAL A 45 2.62 -5.28 1.07
C VAL A 45 2.10 -6.64 0.60
N VAL A 46 1.39 -7.36 1.47
CA VAL A 46 0.96 -8.75 1.25
C VAL A 46 -0.56 -8.90 1.12
N ASP A 47 -1.01 -10.13 0.95
CA ASP A 47 -2.41 -10.54 0.77
C ASP A 47 -2.96 -10.25 -0.65
N TYR A 48 -4.15 -10.75 -1.00
CA TYR A 48 -4.85 -10.69 -2.29
C TYR A 48 -4.08 -11.31 -3.47
N GLY A 49 -2.96 -10.75 -3.88
CA GLY A 49 -2.09 -11.33 -4.91
C GLY A 49 -1.27 -12.51 -4.37
N THR A 50 -0.64 -13.24 -5.25
CA THR A 50 -0.05 -14.55 -4.94
C THR A 50 1.49 -14.59 -4.95
N ASP A 51 2.15 -13.43 -5.13
CA ASP A 51 3.61 -13.34 -5.19
C ASP A 51 4.21 -12.41 -4.11
N PRO A 52 4.10 -12.78 -2.80
CA PRO A 52 4.50 -11.90 -1.70
C PRO A 52 6.02 -11.78 -1.52
N ARG A 53 6.81 -12.83 -1.87
CA ARG A 53 8.24 -12.86 -1.56
C ARG A 53 9.02 -11.75 -2.26
N PRO A 54 8.97 -11.61 -3.60
CA PRO A 54 9.70 -10.55 -4.28
C PRO A 54 9.23 -9.15 -3.87
N CYS A 55 7.93 -8.98 -3.56
CA CYS A 55 7.40 -7.71 -3.05
C CYS A 55 8.02 -7.36 -1.69
N LEU A 56 8.07 -8.33 -0.76
CA LEU A 56 8.68 -8.14 0.57
C LEU A 56 10.18 -7.88 0.47
N ASP A 57 10.88 -8.62 -0.38
CA ASP A 57 12.32 -8.45 -0.56
C ASP A 57 12.65 -7.07 -1.17
N TRP A 58 11.84 -6.62 -2.12
CA TRP A 58 11.98 -5.29 -2.70
C TRP A 58 11.76 -4.20 -1.66
N VAL A 59 10.65 -4.27 -0.90
CA VAL A 59 10.32 -3.29 0.13
C VAL A 59 11.39 -3.26 1.23
N ARG A 60 11.85 -4.40 1.71
CA ARG A 60 12.93 -4.50 2.71
C ARG A 60 14.24 -3.87 2.24
N LYS A 61 14.50 -3.89 0.94
CA LYS A 61 15.72 -3.33 0.35
C LYS A 61 15.61 -1.81 0.08
N HIS A 62 14.42 -1.33 -0.27
CA HIS A 62 14.25 0.00 -0.84
C HIS A 62 13.45 0.97 0.03
N ALA A 63 12.58 0.49 0.92
CA ALA A 63 11.80 1.38 1.78
C ALA A 63 12.69 2.09 2.81
N THR A 64 12.65 3.42 2.80
CA THR A 64 13.25 4.25 3.84
C THR A 64 12.41 4.20 5.11
N VAL A 65 11.08 4.28 4.94
CA VAL A 65 10.08 4.13 6.00
C VAL A 65 8.91 3.32 5.48
N ILE A 66 8.39 2.44 6.32
CA ILE A 66 7.20 1.66 6.05
C ILE A 66 6.36 1.53 7.31
N VAL A 67 5.04 1.62 7.16
CA VAL A 67 4.07 1.28 8.21
C VAL A 67 3.35 -0.02 7.90
N ARG A 68 2.79 -0.64 8.93
CA ARG A 68 2.06 -1.89 8.82
C ARG A 68 0.60 -1.63 8.45
N GLY A 69 0.13 -2.22 7.35
CA GLY A 69 -1.28 -2.26 7.00
C GLY A 69 -2.04 -3.39 7.72
N ASN A 70 -3.36 -3.39 7.59
CA ASN A 70 -4.23 -4.39 8.21
C ASN A 70 -4.04 -5.79 7.59
N HIS A 71 -3.69 -5.90 6.31
CA HIS A 71 -3.34 -7.17 5.67
C HIS A 71 -1.97 -7.67 6.11
N ASP A 72 -0.96 -6.81 6.22
CA ASP A 72 0.34 -7.15 6.79
C ASP A 72 0.20 -7.68 8.23
N HIS A 73 -0.62 -6.99 9.05
CA HIS A 73 -0.93 -7.41 10.41
C HIS A 73 -1.58 -8.79 10.42
N ALA A 74 -2.58 -9.01 9.57
CA ALA A 74 -3.32 -10.26 9.54
C ALA A 74 -2.44 -11.46 9.10
N VAL A 75 -1.53 -11.26 8.14
CA VAL A 75 -0.56 -12.28 7.73
C VAL A 75 0.43 -12.54 8.87
N ALA A 76 1.02 -11.51 9.46
CA ALA A 76 2.03 -11.63 10.50
C ALA A 76 1.52 -12.30 11.78
N GLN A 77 0.30 -11.97 12.19
CA GLN A 77 -0.33 -12.48 13.42
C GLN A 77 -1.16 -13.75 13.19
N ARG A 78 -1.17 -14.29 11.98
CA ARG A 78 -1.99 -15.45 11.59
C ARG A 78 -3.48 -15.27 11.92
N VAL A 79 -4.00 -14.06 11.68
CA VAL A 79 -5.43 -13.78 11.88
C VAL A 79 -6.22 -14.41 10.73
N ALA A 80 -7.05 -15.39 11.06
CA ALA A 80 -7.90 -16.05 10.07
C ALA A 80 -8.81 -15.04 9.35
N GLY A 81 -8.96 -15.21 8.05
CA GLY A 81 -9.87 -14.37 7.27
C GLY A 81 -11.32 -14.56 7.72
N ARG A 82 -12.10 -13.48 7.68
CA ARG A 82 -13.54 -13.57 7.95
C ARG A 82 -14.24 -14.29 6.80
N THR A 83 -15.21 -15.13 7.13
CA THR A 83 -16.10 -15.73 6.16
C THR A 83 -16.95 -14.63 5.50
N GLY A 84 -17.09 -14.66 4.19
CA GLY A 84 -17.81 -13.66 3.40
C GLY A 84 -17.60 -13.90 1.92
N GLY A 85 -18.27 -13.13 1.07
CA GLY A 85 -18.08 -13.22 -0.37
C GLY A 85 -16.90 -12.44 -0.90
N GLY A 86 -16.60 -12.61 -2.19
CA GLY A 86 -15.70 -11.79 -2.98
C GLY A 86 -14.33 -11.57 -2.37
N LEU A 87 -13.96 -10.32 -2.17
CA LEU A 87 -12.64 -9.91 -1.67
C LEU A 87 -12.27 -10.50 -0.30
N ARG A 88 -13.25 -10.68 0.61
CA ARG A 88 -12.95 -11.24 1.93
C ARG A 88 -12.52 -12.70 1.85
N ARG A 89 -13.17 -13.46 0.97
CA ARG A 89 -12.81 -14.87 0.76
C ARG A 89 -11.50 -15.00 -0.01
N LEU A 90 -11.26 -14.12 -1.01
CA LEU A 90 -9.98 -14.04 -1.70
C LEU A 90 -8.84 -13.81 -0.70
N ALA A 91 -8.95 -12.78 0.14
CA ALA A 91 -7.96 -12.49 1.18
C ALA A 91 -7.75 -13.68 2.13
N ALA A 92 -8.81 -14.33 2.60
CA ALA A 92 -8.70 -15.46 3.51
C ALA A 92 -7.93 -16.66 2.92
N ILE A 93 -8.20 -16.99 1.65
CA ILE A 93 -7.55 -18.11 0.95
C ILE A 93 -6.09 -17.78 0.65
N VAL A 94 -5.83 -16.60 0.09
CA VAL A 94 -4.47 -16.17 -0.26
C VAL A 94 -3.61 -16.00 1.01
N ARG A 95 -4.19 -15.49 2.10
CA ARG A 95 -3.50 -15.39 3.39
C ARG A 95 -3.03 -16.74 3.92
N SER A 96 -3.89 -17.76 3.84
CA SER A 96 -3.51 -19.12 4.23
C SER A 96 -2.36 -19.65 3.39
N TYR A 97 -2.37 -19.40 2.09
CA TYR A 97 -1.27 -19.73 1.19
C TYR A 97 0.01 -18.95 1.55
N HIS A 98 -0.08 -17.67 1.88
CA HIS A 98 1.08 -16.90 2.34
C HIS A 98 1.72 -17.48 3.61
N TRP A 99 0.93 -18.02 4.53
CA TRP A 99 1.47 -18.68 5.74
C TRP A 99 2.28 -19.95 5.43
N GLU A 100 1.98 -20.61 4.30
CA GLU A 100 2.71 -21.80 3.86
C GLU A 100 4.02 -21.44 3.16
N ILE A 101 4.02 -20.36 2.37
CA ILE A 101 5.16 -20.02 1.52
C ILE A 101 6.12 -18.99 2.13
N LEU A 102 5.65 -18.12 3.03
CA LEU A 102 6.50 -17.12 3.69
C LEU A 102 7.32 -17.78 4.81
N ASP A 103 8.62 -17.50 4.81
CA ASP A 103 9.48 -17.97 5.87
C ASP A 103 9.29 -17.17 7.19
N PRO A 104 9.81 -17.68 8.32
CA PRO A 104 9.68 -17.00 9.62
C PRO A 104 10.29 -15.59 9.65
N GLN A 105 11.25 -15.28 8.77
CA GLN A 105 11.88 -13.95 8.73
C GLN A 105 10.94 -12.94 8.08
N HIS A 106 10.20 -13.33 7.03
CA HIS A 106 9.16 -12.49 6.43
C HIS A 106 8.05 -12.17 7.43
N LEU A 107 7.52 -13.20 8.11
CA LEU A 107 6.48 -13.01 9.13
C LEU A 107 6.96 -12.13 10.29
N LYS A 108 8.21 -12.33 10.73
CA LYS A 108 8.81 -11.50 11.77
C LYS A 108 9.03 -10.05 11.32
N TYR A 109 9.39 -9.84 10.06
CA TYR A 109 9.53 -8.50 9.49
C TYR A 109 8.18 -7.78 9.51
N LEU A 110 7.13 -8.36 8.92
CA LEU A 110 5.79 -7.80 8.93
C LEU A 110 5.27 -7.51 10.35
N GLY A 111 5.49 -8.44 11.27
CA GLY A 111 5.06 -8.31 12.67
C GLY A 111 5.78 -7.21 13.46
N ARG A 112 6.91 -6.70 12.97
CA ARG A 112 7.70 -5.63 13.59
C ARG A 112 7.45 -4.26 13.00
N LEU A 113 6.76 -4.19 11.86
CA LEU A 113 6.42 -2.91 11.25
C LEU A 113 5.60 -2.06 12.22
N PRO A 114 5.91 -0.79 12.39
CA PRO A 114 5.12 0.15 13.18
C PRO A 114 3.76 0.40 12.51
N THR A 115 2.80 0.88 13.26
CA THR A 115 1.49 1.27 12.72
C THR A 115 1.44 2.75 12.35
N VAL A 116 2.31 3.55 12.94
CA VAL A 116 2.49 4.99 12.67
C VAL A 116 3.98 5.29 12.71
N GLU A 117 4.46 6.06 11.78
CA GLU A 117 5.84 6.57 11.76
C GLU A 117 5.89 8.06 11.42
N HIS A 118 6.86 8.74 12.01
CA HIS A 118 7.16 10.13 11.73
C HIS A 118 8.61 10.26 11.24
N ILE A 119 8.81 10.98 10.14
CA ILE A 119 10.14 11.21 9.58
C ILE A 119 10.22 12.61 8.99
N GLN A 120 11.41 13.17 8.98
CA GLN A 120 11.72 14.41 8.27
C GLN A 120 12.63 14.12 7.08
N LEU A 121 12.20 14.50 5.89
CA LEU A 121 12.91 14.32 4.63
C LEU A 121 12.78 15.61 3.79
N GLY A 122 13.87 16.06 3.18
CA GLY A 122 13.86 17.24 2.30
C GLY A 122 13.27 18.51 2.95
N GLY A 123 13.43 18.65 4.26
CA GLY A 123 12.86 19.79 5.01
C GLY A 123 11.38 19.64 5.39
N LEU A 124 10.68 18.61 4.92
CA LEU A 124 9.26 18.33 5.22
C LEU A 124 9.12 17.25 6.31
N ARG A 125 8.12 17.42 7.16
CA ARG A 125 7.73 16.45 8.20
C ARG A 125 6.63 15.56 7.67
N PHE A 126 6.86 14.26 7.69
CA PHE A 126 5.90 13.25 7.26
C PHE A 126 5.34 12.49 8.45
N CYS A 127 4.04 12.18 8.41
CA CYS A 127 3.40 11.17 9.22
C CYS A 127 2.90 10.08 8.28
N LEU A 128 3.35 8.85 8.48
CA LEU A 128 2.84 7.68 7.75
C LEU A 128 1.90 6.89 8.64
N VAL A 129 0.76 6.53 8.10
CA VAL A 129 -0.22 5.65 8.73
C VAL A 129 -0.99 4.93 7.63
N HIS A 130 -1.35 3.63 7.81
CA HIS A 130 -1.99 2.90 6.73
C HIS A 130 -3.39 3.43 6.39
N ALA A 131 -4.26 3.62 7.38
CA ALA A 131 -5.62 4.11 7.18
C ALA A 131 -5.78 5.60 7.59
N THR A 132 -6.04 5.89 8.86
CA THR A 132 -6.12 7.28 9.34
C THR A 132 -5.39 7.45 10.66
N PRO A 133 -5.04 8.69 11.07
CA PRO A 133 -4.46 8.94 12.39
C PRO A 133 -5.36 8.53 13.57
N ARG A 134 -6.68 8.48 13.37
CA ARG A 134 -7.64 8.04 14.38
C ARG A 134 -7.68 6.53 14.53
N ASP A 135 -7.63 5.83 13.42
CA ASP A 135 -7.59 4.38 13.36
C ASP A 135 -6.56 3.97 12.30
N ALA A 136 -5.42 3.53 12.77
CA ALA A 136 -4.25 3.32 11.93
C ALA A 136 -4.40 2.20 10.89
N MET A 137 -5.42 1.32 11.03
CA MET A 137 -5.51 0.11 10.19
C MET A 137 -6.83 -0.05 9.44
N ASP A 138 -7.97 0.38 10.00
CA ASP A 138 -9.27 -0.11 9.51
C ASP A 138 -10.24 1.00 9.08
N GLU A 139 -9.99 2.27 9.40
CA GLU A 139 -10.88 3.35 8.98
C GLU A 139 -10.79 3.64 7.48
N TYR A 140 -11.88 3.37 6.76
CA TYR A 140 -12.01 3.80 5.36
C TYR A 140 -12.40 5.27 5.28
N LEU A 141 -11.52 6.09 4.70
CA LEU A 141 -11.78 7.50 4.46
C LEU A 141 -11.29 7.89 3.05
N GLY A 142 -12.24 8.33 2.21
CA GLY A 142 -11.96 8.89 0.88
C GLY A 142 -11.55 10.37 0.95
N PRO A 143 -11.54 11.09 -0.16
CA PRO A 143 -11.11 12.49 -0.25
C PRO A 143 -12.16 13.48 0.29
N ASP A 144 -12.61 13.30 1.52
CA ASP A 144 -13.52 14.19 2.25
C ASP A 144 -12.72 15.18 3.08
N GLU A 145 -12.60 16.43 2.61
CA GLU A 145 -11.82 17.47 3.25
C GLU A 145 -12.23 17.74 4.71
N GLY A 146 -13.55 17.78 4.99
CA GLY A 146 -14.07 18.04 6.33
C GLY A 146 -13.72 16.93 7.31
N ALA A 147 -13.85 15.68 6.90
CA ALA A 147 -13.46 14.54 7.70
C ALA A 147 -11.93 14.50 7.90
N TRP A 148 -11.14 14.75 6.87
CA TRP A 148 -9.69 14.79 7.00
C TRP A 148 -9.21 15.92 7.90
N GLN A 149 -9.83 17.10 7.86
CA GLN A 149 -9.47 18.20 8.76
C GLN A 149 -9.57 17.78 10.23
N GLN A 150 -10.62 17.02 10.58
CA GLN A 150 -10.78 16.46 11.93
C GLN A 150 -9.71 15.40 12.26
N ARG A 151 -9.28 14.60 11.29
CA ARG A 151 -8.26 13.54 11.50
C ARG A 151 -6.85 14.10 11.65
N LEU A 152 -6.61 15.33 11.17
CA LEU A 152 -5.32 16.01 11.23
C LEU A 152 -5.14 16.85 12.52
N GLU A 153 -6.17 16.95 13.38
CA GLU A 153 -6.06 17.68 14.63
C GLU A 153 -4.97 17.05 15.52
N GLY A 154 -4.03 17.88 15.97
CA GLY A 154 -2.92 17.45 16.82
C GLY A 154 -1.81 16.66 16.12
N ILE A 155 -1.92 16.39 14.82
CA ILE A 155 -0.85 15.74 14.07
C ILE A 155 0.24 16.75 13.71
N ASP A 156 1.46 16.52 14.16
CA ASP A 156 2.62 17.35 13.83
C ASP A 156 3.32 16.80 12.58
N ALA A 157 2.78 17.12 11.42
CA ALA A 157 3.32 16.80 10.12
C ALA A 157 2.88 17.82 9.08
N ASP A 158 3.68 18.00 8.04
CA ASP A 158 3.34 18.81 6.88
C ASP A 158 2.55 17.96 5.86
N ILE A 159 2.94 16.68 5.69
CA ILE A 159 2.27 15.71 4.82
C ILE A 159 1.95 14.44 5.61
N VAL A 160 0.67 14.00 5.57
CA VAL A 160 0.22 12.72 6.10
C VAL A 160 0.03 11.76 4.94
N CYS A 161 0.85 10.70 4.86
CA CYS A 161 0.76 9.67 3.82
C CYS A 161 -0.09 8.50 4.32
N VAL A 162 -1.09 8.13 3.52
CA VAL A 162 -2.07 7.07 3.84
C VAL A 162 -2.26 6.10 2.66
N GLY A 163 -2.95 4.98 2.88
CA GLY A 163 -3.29 3.96 1.87
C GLY A 163 -4.73 3.47 2.04
N HIS A 164 -4.90 2.13 2.15
CA HIS A 164 -6.11 1.40 2.56
C HIS A 164 -7.33 1.52 1.64
N SER A 165 -7.64 2.71 1.15
CA SER A 165 -8.78 2.91 0.24
C SER A 165 -8.52 2.42 -1.18
N HIS A 166 -7.25 2.29 -1.58
CA HIS A 166 -6.77 1.99 -2.93
C HIS A 166 -7.18 3.04 -3.98
N VAL A 167 -7.63 4.19 -3.55
CA VAL A 167 -8.05 5.31 -4.41
C VAL A 167 -7.07 6.45 -4.21
N PRO A 168 -6.36 6.89 -5.26
CA PRO A 168 -5.38 7.97 -5.12
C PRO A 168 -6.08 9.31 -4.91
N PHE A 169 -5.54 10.09 -3.99
CA PHE A 169 -5.94 11.49 -3.81
C PHE A 169 -4.83 12.29 -3.13
N HIS A 170 -4.87 13.61 -3.35
CA HIS A 170 -4.04 14.57 -2.68
C HIS A 170 -4.92 15.75 -2.24
N LEU A 171 -4.97 16.01 -0.94
CA LEU A 171 -5.72 17.12 -0.35
C LEU A 171 -4.77 18.12 0.28
N GLN A 172 -5.02 19.40 0.06
CA GLN A 172 -4.32 20.51 0.69
C GLN A 172 -5.26 21.19 1.68
N LEU A 173 -4.99 21.05 2.98
CA LEU A 173 -5.88 21.46 4.07
C LEU A 173 -5.12 22.35 5.05
N SER A 174 -5.52 23.63 5.19
CA SER A 174 -5.09 24.54 6.26
C SER A 174 -3.64 24.39 6.76
N GLY A 175 -2.68 24.31 5.82
CA GLY A 175 -1.24 24.20 6.13
C GLY A 175 -0.74 22.76 6.33
N LYS A 176 -1.55 21.75 6.02
CA LYS A 176 -1.17 20.34 5.98
C LYS A 176 -1.68 19.69 4.70
N GLU A 177 -1.07 18.59 4.33
CA GLU A 177 -1.48 17.82 3.16
C GLU A 177 -1.79 16.38 3.55
N VAL A 178 -2.74 15.75 2.85
CA VAL A 178 -3.00 14.31 2.93
C VAL A 178 -2.77 13.71 1.57
N LEU A 179 -1.92 12.70 1.51
CA LEU A 179 -1.57 11.99 0.29
C LEU A 179 -1.92 10.52 0.42
N ASN A 180 -2.80 10.03 -0.45
CA ASN A 180 -2.97 8.62 -0.73
C ASN A 180 -2.41 8.36 -2.14
N PRO A 181 -1.35 7.54 -2.30
CA PRO A 181 -0.78 7.26 -3.60
C PRO A 181 -1.68 6.37 -4.47
N GLY A 182 -2.77 5.84 -3.93
CA GLY A 182 -3.54 4.75 -4.51
C GLY A 182 -2.92 3.39 -4.24
N SER A 183 -3.29 2.39 -5.01
CA SER A 183 -2.76 1.04 -4.87
C SER A 183 -1.83 0.67 -6.02
N VAL A 184 -0.66 0.12 -5.68
CA VAL A 184 0.25 -0.48 -6.65
C VAL A 184 -0.35 -1.76 -7.24
N GLY A 185 -0.86 -2.65 -6.39
CA GLY A 185 -1.21 -4.01 -6.80
C GLY A 185 -2.69 -4.29 -6.99
N GLN A 186 -3.58 -3.43 -6.45
CA GLN A 186 -5.03 -3.63 -6.52
C GLN A 186 -5.81 -2.31 -6.54
N PRO A 187 -5.69 -1.48 -7.60
CA PRO A 187 -6.47 -0.25 -7.76
C PRO A 187 -7.97 -0.49 -7.60
N ARG A 188 -8.71 0.51 -7.11
CA ARG A 188 -10.18 0.46 -6.91
C ARG A 188 -10.91 1.68 -7.45
N ASP A 189 -10.33 2.34 -8.42
CA ASP A 189 -10.86 3.57 -9.04
C ASP A 189 -11.18 3.42 -10.53
N GLY A 190 -11.12 2.18 -11.04
CA GLY A 190 -11.42 1.85 -12.42
C GLY A 190 -10.24 1.99 -13.38
N ASP A 191 -9.06 2.37 -12.89
CA ASP A 191 -7.84 2.42 -13.70
C ASP A 191 -6.96 1.20 -13.36
N PRO A 192 -6.70 0.28 -14.32
CA PRO A 192 -5.94 -0.95 -14.08
C PRO A 192 -4.43 -0.72 -13.85
N ARG A 193 -3.91 0.47 -14.12
CA ARG A 193 -2.50 0.79 -13.98
C ARG A 193 -2.09 0.88 -12.51
N ALA A 194 -0.89 0.44 -12.18
CA ALA A 194 -0.32 0.60 -10.84
C ALA A 194 -0.23 2.08 -10.46
N ALA A 195 -0.74 2.43 -9.28
CA ALA A 195 -0.74 3.80 -8.78
C ALA A 195 0.37 4.01 -7.75
N TYR A 196 0.98 5.19 -7.80
CA TYR A 196 2.00 5.65 -6.87
C TYR A 196 2.08 7.17 -6.88
N ALA A 197 2.88 7.75 -5.99
CA ALA A 197 3.14 9.19 -6.01
C ALA A 197 4.64 9.47 -5.97
N ILE A 198 5.01 10.63 -6.51
CA ILE A 198 6.32 11.24 -6.36
C ILE A 198 6.14 12.58 -5.63
N ILE A 199 7.01 12.83 -4.66
CA ILE A 199 7.14 14.14 -4.04
C ILE A 199 8.53 14.66 -4.39
N GLU A 200 8.59 15.80 -5.07
CA GLU A 200 9.83 16.42 -5.50
C GLU A 200 9.72 17.95 -5.30
N ASN A 201 10.68 18.54 -4.61
CA ASN A 201 10.66 19.98 -4.29
C ASN A 201 9.36 20.42 -3.61
N GLY A 202 8.80 19.60 -2.72
CA GLY A 202 7.54 19.89 -2.03
C GLY A 202 6.28 19.77 -2.92
N THR A 203 6.43 19.36 -4.18
CA THR A 203 5.30 19.14 -5.08
C THR A 203 4.94 17.66 -5.15
N VAL A 204 3.65 17.35 -4.93
CA VAL A 204 3.11 16.00 -5.03
C VAL A 204 2.59 15.75 -6.45
N GLU A 205 3.03 14.67 -7.08
CA GLU A 205 2.52 14.16 -8.34
C GLU A 205 1.96 12.76 -8.17
N LEU A 206 0.66 12.57 -8.44
CA LEU A 206 0.03 11.24 -8.53
C LEU A 206 0.34 10.63 -9.89
N LYS A 207 0.91 9.43 -9.91
CA LYS A 207 1.40 8.77 -11.12
C LYS A 207 0.78 7.39 -11.32
N ARG A 208 0.86 6.92 -12.56
CA ARG A 208 0.40 5.60 -12.98
C ARG A 208 1.38 4.97 -13.95
N VAL A 209 1.55 3.67 -13.84
CA VAL A 209 2.34 2.89 -14.79
C VAL A 209 1.58 1.64 -15.23
N GLU A 210 1.62 1.36 -16.52
CA GLU A 210 1.16 0.08 -17.07
C GLU A 210 2.09 -1.04 -16.64
N TYR A 211 1.52 -2.23 -16.40
CA TYR A 211 2.28 -3.43 -16.09
C TYR A 211 1.70 -4.63 -16.84
N ASP A 212 2.46 -5.71 -16.90
CA ASP A 212 2.05 -6.95 -17.57
C ASP A 212 1.03 -7.72 -16.71
N ILE A 213 -0.25 -7.41 -16.92
CA ILE A 213 -1.36 -8.10 -16.25
C ILE A 213 -1.40 -9.57 -16.63
N ASP A 214 -1.07 -9.94 -17.88
CA ASP A 214 -1.08 -11.32 -18.34
C ASP A 214 -0.02 -12.14 -17.59
N ALA A 215 1.16 -11.58 -17.36
CA ALA A 215 2.19 -12.21 -16.53
C ALA A 215 1.74 -12.35 -15.06
N ALA A 216 1.06 -11.35 -14.49
CA ALA A 216 0.50 -11.44 -13.13
C ALA A 216 -0.56 -12.55 -13.02
N VAL A 217 -1.44 -12.65 -14.01
CA VAL A 217 -2.46 -13.70 -14.10
C VAL A 217 -1.83 -15.10 -14.29
N ALA A 218 -0.83 -15.21 -15.15
CA ALA A 218 -0.09 -16.47 -15.34
C ALA A 218 0.54 -16.95 -14.03
N GLN A 219 1.20 -16.05 -13.30
CA GLN A 219 1.78 -16.34 -11.98
C GLN A 219 0.67 -16.77 -10.98
N ALA A 220 -0.48 -16.08 -10.96
CA ALA A 220 -1.58 -16.43 -10.07
C ALA A 220 -2.23 -17.79 -10.42
N ARG A 221 -2.12 -18.26 -11.65
CA ARG A 221 -2.60 -19.58 -12.09
C ARG A 221 -1.62 -20.72 -11.77
N ASP A 222 -0.34 -20.38 -11.60
CA ASP A 222 0.73 -21.37 -11.34
C ASP A 222 0.88 -21.73 -9.85
N VAL A 223 0.05 -21.15 -8.97
CA VAL A 223 0.05 -21.48 -7.55
C VAL A 223 -1.01 -22.54 -7.21
N PRO A 224 -0.82 -23.37 -6.14
CA PRO A 224 -1.71 -24.45 -5.78
C PRO A 224 -3.00 -23.95 -5.09
N LEU A 225 -3.69 -23.02 -5.70
CA LEU A 225 -4.96 -22.47 -5.22
C LEU A 225 -6.10 -22.81 -6.19
N ALA A 226 -7.34 -22.69 -5.71
CA ALA A 226 -8.50 -22.93 -6.55
C ALA A 226 -8.52 -21.96 -7.74
N PRO A 227 -8.91 -22.39 -8.96
CA PRO A 227 -8.84 -21.58 -10.19
C PRO A 227 -9.59 -20.25 -10.11
N TRP A 228 -10.63 -20.16 -9.29
CA TRP A 228 -11.38 -18.92 -9.11
C TRP A 228 -10.54 -17.79 -8.47
N VAL A 229 -9.49 -18.12 -7.71
CA VAL A 229 -8.59 -17.12 -7.11
C VAL A 229 -7.87 -16.32 -8.19
N ALA A 230 -7.29 -17.01 -9.17
CA ALA A 230 -6.66 -16.35 -10.31
C ALA A 230 -7.69 -15.61 -11.19
N ALA A 231 -8.88 -16.21 -11.40
CA ALA A 231 -9.94 -15.60 -12.20
C ALA A 231 -10.47 -14.30 -11.57
N LEU A 232 -10.67 -14.28 -10.24
CA LEU A 232 -11.10 -13.07 -9.53
C LEU A 232 -10.00 -12.00 -9.53
N ASN A 233 -8.74 -12.38 -9.30
CA ASN A 233 -7.62 -11.45 -9.40
C ASN A 233 -7.50 -10.86 -10.80
N GLU A 234 -7.63 -11.67 -11.86
CA GLU A 234 -7.64 -11.20 -13.24
C GLU A 234 -8.74 -10.15 -13.49
N ALA A 235 -9.97 -10.44 -13.03
CA ALA A 235 -11.09 -9.52 -13.17
C ALA A 235 -10.84 -8.19 -12.44
N ILE A 236 -10.29 -8.24 -11.22
CA ILE A 236 -9.94 -7.06 -10.44
C ILE A 236 -8.83 -6.25 -11.14
N TRP A 237 -7.75 -6.90 -11.54
CA TRP A 237 -6.62 -6.20 -12.17
C TRP A 237 -7.00 -5.57 -13.50
N ARG A 238 -7.76 -6.26 -14.37
CA ARG A 238 -8.18 -5.70 -15.67
C ARG A 238 -9.21 -4.58 -15.55
N SER A 239 -10.05 -4.60 -14.52
CA SER A 239 -11.07 -3.59 -14.31
C SER A 239 -10.61 -2.40 -13.46
N GLY A 240 -9.38 -2.43 -12.90
CA GLY A 240 -8.97 -1.46 -11.89
C GLY A 240 -9.87 -1.49 -10.65
N GLY A 241 -10.38 -2.68 -10.31
CA GLY A 241 -11.28 -2.88 -9.17
C GLY A 241 -12.71 -2.39 -9.37
N ALA A 242 -13.11 -1.99 -10.56
CA ALA A 242 -14.47 -1.53 -10.88
C ALA A 242 -15.46 -2.71 -11.00
N LEU A 243 -15.52 -3.56 -9.97
CA LEU A 243 -16.44 -4.69 -9.87
C LEU A 243 -17.41 -4.44 -8.71
N THR A 244 -18.68 -4.72 -8.95
CA THR A 244 -19.69 -4.74 -7.90
C THR A 244 -19.46 -5.92 -6.95
N LYS A 245 -19.99 -5.82 -5.74
CA LYS A 245 -19.94 -6.93 -4.78
C LYS A 245 -20.54 -8.21 -5.38
N ALA A 246 -21.65 -8.10 -6.11
CA ALA A 246 -22.34 -9.25 -6.71
C ALA A 246 -21.47 -9.93 -7.79
N GLU A 247 -20.78 -9.16 -8.62
CA GLU A 247 -19.83 -9.69 -9.61
C GLU A 247 -18.66 -10.42 -8.94
N MET A 248 -18.08 -9.85 -7.89
CA MET A 248 -17.01 -10.51 -7.13
C MET A 248 -17.50 -11.78 -6.41
N ASP A 249 -18.72 -11.76 -5.86
CA ASP A 249 -19.31 -12.92 -5.17
C ASP A 249 -19.64 -14.07 -6.15
N ALA A 250 -19.83 -13.79 -7.45
CA ALA A 250 -20.10 -14.80 -8.47
C ALA A 250 -18.89 -15.71 -8.82
N PHE A 251 -17.69 -15.31 -8.43
CA PHE A 251 -16.48 -16.14 -8.63
C PHE A 251 -16.31 -17.24 -7.56
N VAL A 252 -17.08 -17.20 -6.46
CA VAL A 252 -16.69 -17.86 -5.21
C VAL A 252 -17.66 -18.98 -4.81
#